data_3e6106c7e5c5cf7c01547235d8193193
#
_entry.id   3e6106c7e5c5cf7c01547235d8193193
#
_cell.length_a   1.000
_cell.length_b   1.000
_cell.length_c   1.000
_cell.angle_alpha   90.00
_cell.angle_beta   90.00
_cell.angle_gamma   90.00
#
_symmetry.space_group_name_H-M   'P 1'
#
loop_
_entity.id
_entity.type
_entity.pdbx_description
1 polymer ?
#
loop_
_entity_poly.entity_id
_entity_poly.type
_entity_poly.pdbx_seq_one_letter_code
_entity_poly.pdbx_strand_id
1 'polypeptide(L)'
;MERSALYRRALAPIMTFNGIVGLIASVAGLGLKIESPRSFILFWAGVALIGLAGSYLLVRRQALKDAEPFWSPPTRRVTQAMLPALATGFMVGAILLVQVGTAEPAIANVLGMLWLPLGWVVLYGCAMHAAGFFMSRGMKIFGWAFILGGCGLFALGIPDGVSHLQAAHGIMGFFFGVLHLACGVYLYFTEKRGNES
;
A
#
# COMPACT_ATOMS: atom_id res chain seq x y z
N MET A 1 -5.19 -10.50 -26.36
CA MET A 1 -5.48 -9.71 -25.17
C MET A 1 -4.37 -8.68 -25.03
N GLU A 2 -4.56 -7.46 -25.51
CA GLU A 2 -3.64 -6.35 -25.25
C GLU A 2 -3.67 -6.01 -23.76
N ARG A 3 -2.69 -6.51 -23.05
CA ARG A 3 -2.34 -6.01 -21.73
C ARG A 3 -1.74 -4.64 -21.94
N SER A 4 -2.41 -3.61 -21.48
CA SER A 4 -2.01 -2.22 -21.72
C SER A 4 -0.52 -2.03 -21.40
N ALA A 5 0.25 -1.68 -22.41
CA ALA A 5 1.68 -1.39 -22.32
C ALA A 5 1.94 -0.25 -21.33
N LEU A 6 1.00 0.69 -21.21
CA LEU A 6 1.01 1.81 -20.28
C LEU A 6 1.20 1.36 -18.82
N TYR A 7 0.39 0.40 -18.34
CA TYR A 7 0.53 -0.07 -16.97
C TYR A 7 1.84 -0.79 -16.70
N ARG A 8 2.32 -1.56 -17.69
CA ARG A 8 3.58 -2.26 -17.53
C ARG A 8 4.73 -1.28 -17.30
N ARG A 9 4.82 -0.20 -18.10
CA ARG A 9 5.87 0.82 -18.01
C ARG A 9 5.73 1.77 -16.81
N ALA A 10 4.50 2.01 -16.34
CA ALA A 10 4.27 2.87 -15.17
C ALA A 10 4.43 2.12 -13.84
N LEU A 11 4.34 0.79 -13.83
CA LEU A 11 4.23 0.01 -12.60
C LEU A 11 5.52 0.03 -11.78
N ALA A 12 6.69 -0.15 -12.41
CA ALA A 12 7.98 -0.12 -11.71
C ALA A 12 8.24 1.24 -11.03
N PRO A 13 8.08 2.40 -11.72
CA PRO A 13 8.18 3.70 -11.06
C PRO A 13 7.19 3.92 -9.91
N ILE A 14 5.94 3.45 -10.06
CA ILE A 14 4.91 3.58 -9.02
C ILE A 14 5.31 2.77 -7.78
N MET A 15 5.71 1.51 -7.95
CA MET A 15 6.12 0.66 -6.83
C MET A 15 7.36 1.24 -6.13
N THR A 16 8.34 1.72 -6.88
CA THR A 16 9.54 2.34 -6.33
C THR A 16 9.20 3.61 -5.55
N PHE A 17 8.37 4.49 -6.12
CA PHE A 17 7.94 5.72 -5.47
C PHE A 17 7.21 5.43 -4.15
N ASN A 18 6.19 4.56 -4.17
CA ASN A 18 5.44 4.19 -2.97
C ASN A 18 6.34 3.51 -1.92
N GLY A 19 7.29 2.69 -2.35
CA GLY A 19 8.26 2.07 -1.47
C GLY A 19 9.15 3.09 -0.76
N ILE A 20 9.67 4.08 -1.47
CA ILE A 20 10.48 5.17 -0.89
C ILE A 20 9.65 5.98 0.10
N VAL A 21 8.43 6.38 -0.30
CA VAL A 21 7.52 7.14 0.57
C VAL A 21 7.18 6.35 1.84
N GLY A 22 6.88 5.05 1.71
CA GLY A 22 6.57 4.18 2.84
C GLY A 22 7.74 4.01 3.82
N LEU A 23 8.97 3.85 3.32
CA LEU A 23 10.18 3.77 4.18
C LEU A 23 10.45 5.07 4.90
N ILE A 24 10.44 6.19 4.18
CA ILE A 24 10.65 7.52 4.79
C ILE A 24 9.60 7.77 5.86
N ALA A 25 8.33 7.46 5.57
CA ALA A 25 7.24 7.63 6.52
C ALA A 25 7.42 6.75 7.77
N SER A 26 7.84 5.49 7.61
CA SER A 26 8.09 4.60 8.76
C SER A 26 9.20 5.16 9.67
N VAL A 27 10.33 5.56 9.07
CA VAL A 27 11.45 6.15 9.83
C VAL A 27 11.04 7.47 10.48
N ALA A 28 10.31 8.33 9.76
CA ALA A 28 9.80 9.60 10.31
C ALA A 28 8.80 9.37 11.45
N GLY A 29 7.87 8.42 11.30
CA GLY A 29 6.90 8.10 12.34
C GLY A 29 7.54 7.60 13.64
N LEU A 30 8.59 6.77 13.53
CA LEU A 30 9.39 6.33 14.67
C LEU A 30 10.22 7.48 15.27
N GLY A 31 10.89 8.26 14.43
CA GLY A 31 11.74 9.37 14.87
C GLY A 31 10.98 10.51 15.54
N LEU A 32 9.79 10.83 15.03
CA LEU A 32 8.87 11.84 15.60
C LEU A 32 8.05 11.30 16.77
N LYS A 33 8.21 10.02 17.13
CA LYS A 33 7.48 9.34 18.20
C LYS A 33 5.97 9.54 18.08
N ILE A 34 5.40 9.21 16.93
CA ILE A 34 3.97 9.30 16.68
C ILE A 34 3.27 8.13 17.40
N GLU A 35 3.07 8.28 18.72
CA GLU A 35 2.62 7.21 19.62
C GLU A 35 1.10 7.17 19.80
N SER A 36 0.40 8.30 19.56
CA SER A 36 -1.05 8.29 19.73
C SER A 36 -1.73 7.61 18.55
N PRO A 37 -2.75 6.76 18.80
CA PRO A 37 -3.51 6.11 17.74
C PRO A 37 -4.10 7.07 16.72
N ARG A 38 -4.62 8.20 17.19
CA ARG A 38 -5.19 9.26 16.34
C ARG A 38 -4.15 9.88 15.42
N SER A 39 -2.98 10.24 15.97
CA SER A 39 -1.88 10.81 15.19
C SER A 39 -1.33 9.80 14.17
N PHE A 40 -1.26 8.52 14.56
CA PHE A 40 -0.86 7.44 13.66
C PHE A 40 -1.81 7.30 12.46
N ILE A 41 -3.12 7.27 12.71
CA ILE A 41 -4.13 7.16 11.65
C ILE A 41 -4.02 8.35 10.68
N LEU A 42 -3.97 9.57 11.20
CA LEU A 42 -3.87 10.79 10.38
C LEU A 42 -2.56 10.85 9.60
N PHE A 43 -1.45 10.47 10.22
CA PHE A 43 -0.14 10.43 9.57
C PHE A 43 -0.14 9.47 8.39
N TRP A 44 -0.55 8.22 8.59
CA TRP A 44 -0.55 7.22 7.53
C TRP A 44 -1.64 7.46 6.47
N ALA A 45 -2.77 8.08 6.83
CA ALA A 45 -3.74 8.57 5.86
C ALA A 45 -3.12 9.65 4.96
N GLY A 46 -2.35 10.58 5.51
CA GLY A 46 -1.59 11.56 4.75
C GLY A 46 -0.56 10.91 3.81
N VAL A 47 0.18 9.92 4.31
CA VAL A 47 1.13 9.13 3.50
C VAL A 47 0.42 8.41 2.34
N ALA A 48 -0.75 7.81 2.61
CA ALA A 48 -1.56 7.16 1.57
C ALA A 48 -2.02 8.15 0.49
N LEU A 49 -2.43 9.37 0.88
CA LEU A 49 -2.79 10.42 -0.07
C LEU A 49 -1.60 10.86 -0.94
N ILE A 50 -0.40 10.98 -0.36
CA ILE A 50 0.84 11.26 -1.11
C ILE A 50 1.12 10.13 -2.10
N GLY A 51 1.01 8.87 -1.65
CA GLY A 51 1.19 7.70 -2.50
C GLY A 51 0.21 7.65 -3.67
N LEU A 52 -1.07 7.91 -3.42
CA LEU A 52 -2.12 7.97 -4.45
C LEU A 52 -1.88 9.11 -5.44
N ALA A 53 -1.58 10.31 -4.95
CA ALA A 53 -1.30 11.47 -5.79
C ALA A 53 -0.07 11.25 -6.67
N GLY A 54 1.02 10.74 -6.09
CA GLY A 54 2.24 10.42 -6.84
C GLY A 54 2.02 9.33 -7.88
N SER A 55 1.28 8.27 -7.53
CA SER A 55 0.91 7.20 -8.46
C SER A 55 0.08 7.74 -9.63
N TYR A 56 -0.91 8.59 -9.35
CA TYR A 56 -1.71 9.28 -10.37
C TYR A 56 -0.83 10.10 -11.32
N LEU A 57 0.09 10.92 -10.77
CA LEU A 57 0.99 11.75 -11.57
C LEU A 57 1.93 10.92 -12.44
N LEU A 58 2.45 9.80 -11.94
CA LEU A 58 3.32 8.90 -12.68
C LEU A 58 2.57 8.22 -13.83
N VAL A 59 1.34 7.72 -13.59
CA VAL A 59 0.51 7.14 -14.66
C VAL A 59 0.16 8.20 -15.70
N ARG A 60 -0.24 9.39 -15.28
CA ARG A 60 -0.54 10.51 -16.20
C ARG A 60 0.66 10.90 -17.05
N ARG A 61 1.84 11.00 -16.43
CA ARG A 61 3.09 11.30 -17.15
C ARG A 61 3.40 10.23 -18.19
N GLN A 62 3.20 8.97 -17.85
CA GLN A 62 3.43 7.87 -18.78
C GLN A 62 2.43 7.88 -19.93
N ALA A 63 1.15 8.12 -19.66
CA ALA A 63 0.10 8.25 -20.67
C ALA A 63 0.43 9.35 -21.70
N LEU A 64 0.89 10.51 -21.22
CA LEU A 64 1.30 11.62 -22.07
C LEU A 64 2.53 11.27 -22.96
N LYS A 65 3.50 10.52 -22.41
CA LYS A 65 4.67 10.07 -23.18
C LYS A 65 4.33 9.08 -24.27
N ASP A 66 3.39 8.19 -24.00
CA ASP A 66 2.99 7.13 -24.94
C ASP A 66 1.87 7.59 -25.89
N ALA A 67 1.41 8.85 -25.80
CA ALA A 67 0.26 9.38 -26.51
C ALA A 67 -1.02 8.52 -26.35
N GLU A 68 -1.18 7.87 -25.19
CA GLU A 68 -2.32 7.03 -24.87
C GLU A 68 -3.32 7.79 -23.97
N PRO A 69 -4.64 7.53 -24.08
CA PRO A 69 -5.61 8.16 -23.19
C PRO A 69 -5.40 7.65 -21.77
N PHE A 70 -5.27 8.61 -20.82
CA PHE A 70 -5.11 8.30 -19.39
C PHE A 70 -6.22 7.38 -18.85
N TRP A 71 -7.49 7.67 -19.20
CA TRP A 71 -8.66 6.90 -18.76
C TRP A 71 -9.05 5.83 -19.79
N SER A 72 -8.08 4.99 -20.15
CA SER A 72 -8.29 3.87 -21.06
C SER A 72 -9.12 2.75 -20.42
N PRO A 73 -9.76 1.86 -21.22
CA PRO A 73 -10.52 0.72 -20.68
C PRO A 73 -9.73 -0.16 -19.69
N PRO A 74 -8.43 -0.47 -19.92
CA PRO A 74 -7.62 -1.17 -18.93
C PRO A 74 -7.43 -0.41 -17.62
N THR A 75 -7.16 0.92 -17.69
CA THR A 75 -7.03 1.77 -16.49
C THR A 75 -8.29 1.71 -15.64
N ARG A 76 -9.44 1.86 -16.29
CA ARG A 76 -10.73 1.82 -15.63
C ARG A 76 -10.98 0.47 -14.91
N ARG A 77 -10.68 -0.65 -15.57
CA ARG A 77 -10.85 -1.99 -14.97
C ARG A 77 -9.97 -2.19 -13.74
N VAL A 78 -8.71 -1.80 -13.82
CA VAL A 78 -7.77 -1.86 -12.67
C VAL A 78 -8.29 -1.01 -11.52
N THR A 79 -8.65 0.25 -11.77
CA THR A 79 -9.17 1.15 -10.74
C THR A 79 -10.45 0.60 -10.11
N GLN A 80 -11.39 0.12 -10.92
CA GLN A 80 -12.64 -0.46 -10.43
C GLN A 80 -12.42 -1.72 -9.58
N ALA A 81 -11.41 -2.55 -9.92
CA ALA A 81 -11.08 -3.74 -9.15
C ALA A 81 -10.46 -3.40 -7.78
N MET A 82 -9.67 -2.32 -7.70
CA MET A 82 -9.02 -1.89 -6.46
C MET A 82 -9.97 -1.12 -5.53
N LEU A 83 -10.91 -0.37 -6.10
CA LEU A 83 -11.72 0.61 -5.40
C LEU A 83 -12.47 0.06 -4.17
N PRO A 84 -13.15 -1.11 -4.22
CA PRO A 84 -13.90 -1.61 -3.07
C PRO A 84 -13.02 -1.83 -1.84
N ALA A 85 -11.88 -2.50 -2.01
CA ALA A 85 -10.99 -2.81 -0.90
C ALA A 85 -10.29 -1.55 -0.34
N LEU A 86 -9.86 -0.62 -1.22
CA LEU A 86 -9.28 0.66 -0.80
C LEU A 86 -10.31 1.54 -0.10
N ALA A 87 -11.54 1.62 -0.61
CA ALA A 87 -12.62 2.37 0.02
C ALA A 87 -12.95 1.80 1.41
N THR A 88 -13.03 0.46 1.53
CA THR A 88 -13.23 -0.20 2.83
C THR A 88 -12.11 0.15 3.80
N GLY A 89 -10.85 0.11 3.38
CA GLY A 89 -9.70 0.48 4.21
C GLY A 89 -9.77 1.94 4.70
N PHE A 90 -10.17 2.84 3.80
CA PHE A 90 -10.38 4.25 4.15
C PHE A 90 -11.54 4.43 5.15
N MET A 91 -12.68 3.77 4.91
CA MET A 91 -13.85 3.84 5.79
C MET A 91 -13.53 3.30 7.19
N VAL A 92 -12.86 2.15 7.28
CA VAL A 92 -12.43 1.58 8.56
C VAL A 92 -11.49 2.54 9.30
N GLY A 93 -10.53 3.13 8.59
CA GLY A 93 -9.65 4.15 9.16
C GLY A 93 -10.40 5.37 9.70
N ALA A 94 -11.39 5.88 8.94
CA ALA A 94 -12.23 7.00 9.37
C ALA A 94 -13.10 6.67 10.59
N ILE A 95 -13.70 5.48 10.63
CA ILE A 95 -14.49 5.01 11.79
C ILE A 95 -13.59 4.90 13.02
N LEU A 96 -12.42 4.26 12.90
CA LEU A 96 -11.50 4.12 14.02
C LEU A 96 -10.93 5.47 14.47
N LEU A 97 -10.72 6.42 13.57
CA LEU A 97 -10.29 7.78 13.94
C LEU A 97 -11.27 8.46 14.92
N VAL A 98 -12.56 8.20 14.76
CA VAL A 98 -13.59 8.69 15.69
C VAL A 98 -13.57 7.88 16.99
N GLN A 99 -13.54 6.55 16.89
CA GLN A 99 -13.61 5.66 18.05
C GLN A 99 -12.40 5.78 19.00
N VAL A 100 -11.18 5.90 18.49
CA VAL A 100 -9.98 6.04 19.33
C VAL A 100 -9.95 7.33 20.13
N GLY A 101 -10.79 8.32 19.79
CA GLY A 101 -10.95 9.55 20.57
C GLY A 101 -11.83 9.41 21.82
N THR A 102 -12.63 8.34 21.90
CA THR A 102 -13.59 8.09 22.97
C THR A 102 -13.36 6.77 23.71
N ALA A 103 -12.50 5.90 23.18
CA ALA A 103 -12.21 4.60 23.76
C ALA A 103 -11.21 4.71 24.93
N GLU A 104 -11.24 3.71 25.80
CA GLU A 104 -10.18 3.47 26.78
C GLU A 104 -8.80 3.42 26.11
N PRO A 105 -7.74 4.05 26.69
CA PRO A 105 -6.43 4.16 26.05
C PRO A 105 -5.82 2.81 25.62
N ALA A 106 -5.99 1.76 26.41
CA ALA A 106 -5.50 0.43 26.07
C ALA A 106 -6.19 -0.14 24.83
N ILE A 107 -7.52 0.01 24.75
CA ILE A 107 -8.34 -0.43 23.61
C ILE A 107 -8.00 0.41 22.36
N ALA A 108 -7.90 1.73 22.53
CA ALA A 108 -7.53 2.65 21.45
C ALA A 108 -6.18 2.29 20.84
N ASN A 109 -5.17 1.97 21.66
CA ASN A 109 -3.85 1.55 21.20
C ASN A 109 -3.91 0.25 20.39
N VAL A 110 -4.60 -0.77 20.88
CA VAL A 110 -4.75 -2.04 20.17
C VAL A 110 -5.48 -1.83 18.83
N LEU A 111 -6.59 -1.13 18.83
CA LEU A 111 -7.39 -0.88 17.62
C LEU A 111 -6.62 -0.04 16.59
N GLY A 112 -6.03 1.08 17.02
CA GLY A 112 -5.42 2.05 16.12
C GLY A 112 -4.00 1.69 15.68
N MET A 113 -3.21 1.04 16.54
CA MET A 113 -1.79 0.80 16.28
C MET A 113 -1.45 -0.68 16.01
N LEU A 114 -2.40 -1.58 16.12
CA LEU A 114 -2.18 -2.98 15.78
C LEU A 114 -3.18 -3.46 14.71
N TRP A 115 -4.48 -3.41 15.02
CA TRP A 115 -5.49 -3.98 14.14
C TRP A 115 -5.65 -3.19 12.85
N LEU A 116 -5.59 -1.86 12.91
CA LEU A 116 -5.76 -1.03 11.73
C LEU A 116 -4.61 -1.18 10.70
N PRO A 117 -3.31 -1.12 11.09
CA PRO A 117 -2.21 -1.39 10.17
C PRO A 117 -2.33 -2.76 9.49
N LEU A 118 -2.62 -3.81 10.26
CA LEU A 118 -2.82 -5.16 9.72
C LEU A 118 -4.03 -5.23 8.79
N GLY A 119 -5.14 -4.60 9.17
CA GLY A 119 -6.33 -4.50 8.32
C GLY A 119 -6.03 -3.79 7.00
N TRP A 120 -5.29 -2.68 7.03
CA TRP A 120 -4.86 -1.97 5.81
C TRP A 120 -3.94 -2.81 4.94
N VAL A 121 -3.01 -3.56 5.53
CA VAL A 121 -2.14 -4.50 4.81
C VAL A 121 -2.98 -5.54 4.07
N VAL A 122 -3.90 -6.22 4.75
CA VAL A 122 -4.74 -7.25 4.15
C VAL A 122 -5.65 -6.67 3.05
N LEU A 123 -6.33 -5.55 3.32
CA LEU A 123 -7.23 -4.91 2.35
C LEU A 123 -6.47 -4.41 1.11
N TYR A 124 -5.27 -3.84 1.31
CA TYR A 124 -4.42 -3.47 0.20
C TYR A 124 -3.99 -4.69 -0.61
N GLY A 125 -3.64 -5.79 0.04
CA GLY A 125 -3.35 -7.07 -0.60
C GLY A 125 -4.53 -7.56 -1.45
N CYS A 126 -5.76 -7.49 -0.94
CA CYS A 126 -6.98 -7.80 -1.69
C CYS A 126 -7.14 -6.90 -2.92
N ALA A 127 -6.90 -5.57 -2.77
CA ALA A 127 -6.95 -4.63 -3.87
C ALA A 127 -5.93 -5.00 -4.97
N MET A 128 -4.67 -5.28 -4.59
CA MET A 128 -3.61 -5.65 -5.52
C MET A 128 -3.86 -7.00 -6.19
N HIS A 129 -4.39 -7.98 -5.44
CA HIS A 129 -4.77 -9.27 -6.01
C HIS A 129 -5.89 -9.12 -7.05
N ALA A 130 -6.94 -8.36 -6.74
CA ALA A 130 -8.04 -8.08 -7.67
C ALA A 130 -7.56 -7.34 -8.93
N ALA A 131 -6.73 -6.31 -8.78
CA ALA A 131 -6.09 -5.60 -9.90
C ALA A 131 -5.22 -6.53 -10.75
N GLY A 132 -4.56 -7.50 -10.13
CA GLY A 132 -3.69 -8.47 -10.77
C GLY A 132 -4.37 -9.37 -11.80
N PHE A 133 -5.71 -9.42 -11.86
CA PHE A 133 -6.43 -10.09 -12.95
C PHE A 133 -6.33 -9.32 -14.27
N PHE A 134 -6.10 -8.01 -14.20
CA PHE A 134 -5.97 -7.12 -15.36
C PHE A 134 -4.52 -6.66 -15.61
N MET A 135 -3.59 -7.06 -14.72
CA MET A 135 -2.17 -6.70 -14.76
C MET A 135 -1.28 -7.95 -14.96
N SER A 136 0.03 -7.82 -14.74
CA SER A 136 0.97 -8.95 -14.80
C SER A 136 0.71 -9.96 -13.67
N ARG A 137 1.09 -11.24 -13.91
CA ARG A 137 0.95 -12.29 -12.88
C ARG A 137 1.65 -11.97 -11.57
N GLY A 138 2.77 -11.24 -11.62
CA GLY A 138 3.52 -10.82 -10.44
C GLY A 138 2.69 -9.99 -9.46
N MET A 139 1.72 -9.20 -9.95
CA MET A 139 0.85 -8.39 -9.09
C MET A 139 -0.11 -9.23 -8.24
N LYS A 140 -0.55 -10.38 -8.73
CA LYS A 140 -1.35 -11.32 -7.92
C LYS A 140 -0.52 -11.90 -6.77
N ILE A 141 0.73 -12.30 -7.06
CA ILE A 141 1.65 -12.83 -6.05
C ILE A 141 1.97 -11.74 -5.02
N PHE A 142 2.20 -10.52 -5.47
CA PHE A 142 2.40 -9.37 -4.58
C PHE A 142 1.19 -9.14 -3.67
N GLY A 143 -0.04 -9.20 -4.20
CA GLY A 143 -1.26 -9.14 -3.40
C GLY A 143 -1.34 -10.26 -2.36
N TRP A 144 -1.03 -11.49 -2.73
CA TRP A 144 -0.97 -12.62 -1.80
C TRP A 144 0.09 -12.47 -0.71
N ALA A 145 1.26 -11.88 -1.02
CA ALA A 145 2.28 -11.60 -0.01
C ALA A 145 1.75 -10.67 1.10
N PHE A 146 0.93 -9.67 0.73
CA PHE A 146 0.28 -8.78 1.70
C PHE A 146 -0.81 -9.50 2.50
N ILE A 147 -1.67 -10.28 1.84
CA ILE A 147 -2.76 -11.00 2.51
C ILE A 147 -2.19 -12.01 3.51
N LEU A 148 -1.29 -12.87 3.05
CA LEU A 148 -0.71 -13.92 3.91
C LEU A 148 0.19 -13.33 5.00
N GLY A 149 0.97 -12.31 4.68
CA GLY A 149 1.81 -11.63 5.66
C GLY A 149 0.98 -10.90 6.73
N GLY A 150 -0.05 -10.18 6.33
CA GLY A 150 -0.96 -9.52 7.27
C GLY A 150 -1.73 -10.51 8.14
N CYS A 151 -2.34 -11.53 7.55
CA CYS A 151 -3.02 -12.60 8.29
C CYS A 151 -2.07 -13.41 9.18
N GLY A 152 -0.84 -13.66 8.71
CA GLY A 152 0.19 -14.35 9.50
C GLY A 152 0.57 -13.55 10.75
N LEU A 153 0.81 -12.24 10.61
CA LEU A 153 1.08 -11.38 11.77
C LEU A 153 -0.12 -11.27 12.72
N PHE A 154 -1.34 -11.34 12.18
CA PHE A 154 -2.56 -11.42 12.99
C PHE A 154 -2.59 -12.69 13.86
N ALA A 155 -2.21 -13.82 13.28
CA ALA A 155 -2.22 -15.12 13.96
C ALA A 155 -1.06 -15.28 14.95
N LEU A 156 0.12 -14.75 14.63
CA LEU A 156 1.32 -14.90 15.45
C LEU A 156 1.38 -13.87 16.60
N GLY A 157 0.69 -12.73 16.43
CA GLY A 157 0.78 -11.61 17.37
C GLY A 157 2.09 -10.83 17.24
N ILE A 158 2.28 -9.86 18.14
CA ILE A 158 3.51 -9.08 18.24
C ILE A 158 4.41 -9.76 19.26
N PRO A 159 5.72 -9.92 18.96
CA PRO A 159 6.67 -10.46 19.93
C PRO A 159 6.73 -9.63 21.24
N ASP A 160 6.96 -10.32 22.35
CA ASP A 160 7.15 -9.66 23.64
C ASP A 160 8.32 -8.66 23.59
N GLY A 161 8.13 -7.52 24.23
CA GLY A 161 9.14 -6.46 24.29
C GLY A 161 9.10 -5.46 23.11
N VAL A 162 8.28 -5.69 22.08
CA VAL A 162 8.07 -4.74 20.98
C VAL A 162 6.92 -3.79 21.35
N SER A 163 7.17 -2.49 21.36
CA SER A 163 6.11 -1.51 21.62
C SER A 163 5.11 -1.42 20.45
N HIS A 164 3.87 -1.03 20.75
CA HIS A 164 2.84 -0.80 19.71
C HIS A 164 3.31 0.19 18.63
N LEU A 165 4.06 1.22 19.04
CA LEU A 165 4.68 2.18 18.11
C LEU A 165 5.62 1.49 17.13
N GLN A 166 6.57 0.71 17.65
CA GLN A 166 7.55 0.00 16.82
C GLN A 166 6.87 -0.99 15.88
N ALA A 167 5.90 -1.76 16.40
CA ALA A 167 5.14 -2.71 15.63
C ALA A 167 4.34 -2.02 14.50
N ALA A 168 3.57 -0.97 14.83
CA ALA A 168 2.73 -0.27 13.86
C ALA A 168 3.53 0.34 12.72
N HIS A 169 4.55 1.15 13.03
CA HIS A 169 5.39 1.76 12.01
C HIS A 169 6.27 0.75 11.29
N GLY A 170 6.73 -0.30 11.98
CA GLY A 170 7.49 -1.41 11.38
C GLY A 170 6.67 -2.20 10.37
N ILE A 171 5.43 -2.58 10.70
CA ILE A 171 4.49 -3.24 9.79
C ILE A 171 4.27 -2.39 8.54
N MET A 172 3.91 -1.11 8.72
CA MET A 172 3.67 -0.21 7.61
C MET A 172 4.93 -0.01 6.76
N GLY A 173 6.10 0.18 7.37
CA GLY A 173 7.38 0.33 6.68
C GLY A 173 7.80 -0.91 5.91
N PHE A 174 7.57 -2.09 6.47
CA PHE A 174 7.88 -3.35 5.79
C PHE A 174 6.97 -3.57 4.57
N PHE A 175 5.65 -3.50 4.75
CA PHE A 175 4.72 -3.79 3.66
C PHE A 175 4.68 -2.66 2.62
N PHE A 176 4.48 -1.42 3.04
CA PHE A 176 4.36 -0.28 2.12
C PHE A 176 5.71 0.33 1.72
N GLY A 177 6.79 0.00 2.43
CA GLY A 177 8.15 0.41 2.11
C GLY A 177 8.93 -0.70 1.40
N VAL A 178 9.44 -1.67 2.17
CA VAL A 178 10.38 -2.70 1.69
C VAL A 178 9.79 -3.54 0.56
N LEU A 179 8.58 -4.09 0.73
CA LEU A 179 7.96 -4.93 -0.29
C LEU A 179 7.65 -4.18 -1.58
N HIS A 180 7.23 -2.90 -1.50
CA HIS A 180 7.02 -2.08 -2.68
C HIS A 180 8.34 -1.79 -3.42
N LEU A 181 9.42 -1.47 -2.71
CA LEU A 181 10.73 -1.31 -3.32
C LEU A 181 11.23 -2.59 -3.98
N ALA A 182 11.12 -3.72 -3.29
CA ALA A 182 11.51 -5.01 -3.84
C ALA A 182 10.73 -5.32 -5.13
N CYS A 183 9.42 -5.07 -5.12
CA CYS A 183 8.57 -5.23 -6.30
C CYS A 183 8.96 -4.26 -7.42
N GLY A 184 9.23 -2.99 -7.11
CA GLY A 184 9.65 -1.98 -8.08
C GLY A 184 10.97 -2.34 -8.76
N VAL A 185 11.96 -2.77 -7.97
CA VAL A 185 13.26 -3.24 -8.47
C VAL A 185 13.09 -4.49 -9.35
N TYR A 186 12.32 -5.47 -8.89
CA TYR A 186 12.03 -6.67 -9.67
C TYR A 186 11.40 -6.34 -11.03
N LEU A 187 10.40 -5.48 -11.06
CA LEU A 187 9.71 -5.06 -12.27
C LEU A 187 10.66 -4.32 -13.23
N TYR A 188 11.51 -3.43 -12.71
CA TYR A 188 12.48 -2.70 -13.51
C TYR A 188 13.41 -3.64 -14.30
N PHE A 189 13.96 -4.65 -13.65
CA PHE A 189 14.86 -5.61 -14.30
C PHE A 189 14.15 -6.58 -15.25
N THR A 190 12.90 -6.96 -14.95
CA THR A 190 12.13 -7.86 -15.82
C THR A 190 11.61 -7.17 -17.07
N GLU A 191 11.28 -5.88 -16.99
CA GLU A 191 10.88 -5.08 -18.15
C GLU A 191 12.04 -4.83 -19.11
N LYS A 192 13.25 -4.58 -18.60
CA LYS A 192 14.44 -4.38 -19.43
C LYS A 192 14.77 -5.61 -20.27
N ARG A 193 14.69 -6.81 -19.69
CA ARG A 193 14.92 -8.08 -20.42
C ARG A 193 13.89 -8.37 -21.51
N GLY A 194 12.63 -7.96 -21.31
CA GLY A 194 11.55 -8.16 -22.30
C GLY A 194 11.61 -7.22 -23.51
N ASN A 195 12.43 -6.16 -23.46
CA ASN A 195 12.63 -5.23 -24.58
C ASN A 195 13.90 -5.54 -25.40
N GLU A 196 14.77 -6.43 -24.92
CA GLU A 196 16.03 -6.83 -25.57
C GLU A 196 15.90 -8.18 -26.33
N SER A 197 14.77 -8.87 -26.19
CA SER A 197 14.40 -10.12 -26.88
C SER A 197 13.40 -9.88 -28.00
#